data_023f216711e3b6204d933868f7b7cec2
#
_entry.id   023f216711e3b6204d933868f7b7cec2
#
_cell.length_a   1.000
_cell.length_b   1.000
_cell.length_c   1.000
_cell.angle_alpha   90.00
_cell.angle_beta   90.00
_cell.angle_gamma   90.00
#
_symmetry.space_group_name_H-M   'P 1'
#
loop_
_entity.id
_entity.type
_entity.pdbx_description
1 polymer ?
#
loop_
_entity_poly.entity_id
_entity_poly.type
_entity_poly.pdbx_seq_one_letter_code
_entity_poly.pdbx_strand_id
1 'polypeptide(L)'
;MSDASGRSELRPVTLITGASAGIGVELARVFAQHGHRLALVARREDRLRALADEIAATSSRRPIVIVDDLGQAGAAARIGAALAAHGAEPQYVVNNAGFGLVGPAIVRDRDEQLAMIDLNVRTLTELSLAFVDSLAHHKGGILNVGSVAGFLPGPGSAVYYATKAFVLSFSEALHSELAPRGIKVSVLCPGPVPTEFAERAGVKGGLAPGLLTQSAAAVAQAGYRGLMRGQRTIVPGLANKLVTLAIRVVPRRRLLRAVGSRQSRRRAAQQA
;
A
#
# COMPACT_ATOMS: atom_id res chain seq x y z
N MET A 1 25.49 -21.84 -20.35
CA MET A 1 24.72 -23.08 -20.11
C MET A 1 23.25 -22.64 -20.14
N SER A 2 22.57 -22.90 -21.24
CA SER A 2 21.12 -22.64 -21.40
C SER A 2 20.38 -23.74 -20.65
N ASP A 3 19.50 -23.32 -19.72
CA ASP A 3 18.57 -24.24 -19.07
C ASP A 3 17.60 -24.84 -20.12
N ALA A 4 17.33 -26.14 -20.00
CA ALA A 4 16.65 -26.98 -20.98
C ALA A 4 15.15 -26.67 -21.20
N SER A 5 14.65 -25.49 -20.77
CA SER A 5 13.22 -25.13 -20.86
C SER A 5 12.87 -24.11 -21.95
N GLY A 6 13.82 -23.55 -22.70
CA GLY A 6 13.52 -22.64 -23.83
C GLY A 6 12.70 -21.37 -23.47
N ARG A 7 12.48 -21.08 -22.19
CA ARG A 7 11.84 -19.85 -21.73
C ARG A 7 12.87 -18.73 -21.75
N SER A 8 12.66 -17.72 -22.57
CA SER A 8 13.36 -16.44 -22.43
C SER A 8 13.22 -15.97 -20.99
N GLU A 9 14.35 -15.75 -20.31
CA GLU A 9 14.37 -15.33 -18.90
C GLU A 9 13.67 -13.97 -18.78
N LEU A 10 12.51 -13.96 -18.08
CA LEU A 10 11.71 -12.74 -17.89
C LEU A 10 12.48 -11.76 -16.98
N ARG A 11 12.45 -10.49 -17.34
CA ARG A 11 13.19 -9.46 -16.60
C ARG A 11 12.51 -9.13 -15.28
N PRO A 12 13.24 -9.14 -14.14
CA PRO A 12 12.68 -8.78 -12.85
C PRO A 12 12.27 -7.30 -12.80
N VAL A 13 11.06 -7.02 -12.29
CA VAL A 13 10.54 -5.67 -12.08
C VAL A 13 9.94 -5.50 -10.69
N THR A 14 9.89 -4.29 -10.19
CA THR A 14 9.09 -3.90 -9.03
C THR A 14 7.73 -3.39 -9.51
N LEU A 15 6.68 -4.14 -9.23
CA LEU A 15 5.29 -3.76 -9.49
C LEU A 15 4.80 -2.83 -8.39
N ILE A 16 4.37 -1.61 -8.72
CA ILE A 16 3.87 -0.63 -7.75
C ILE A 16 2.45 -0.22 -8.12
N THR A 17 1.49 -0.54 -7.25
CA THR A 17 0.09 -0.17 -7.44
C THR A 17 -0.23 1.19 -6.81
N GLY A 18 -1.19 1.93 -7.39
CA GLY A 18 -1.53 3.27 -6.93
C GLY A 18 -0.39 4.29 -7.13
N ALA A 19 0.44 4.10 -8.16
CA ALA A 19 1.64 4.88 -8.43
C ALA A 19 1.35 6.29 -9.00
N SER A 20 0.10 6.72 -9.10
CA SER A 20 -0.27 8.03 -9.68
C SER A 20 -0.39 9.16 -8.66
N ALA A 21 -0.23 8.90 -7.35
CA ALA A 21 -0.28 9.92 -6.29
C ALA A 21 0.38 9.48 -4.98
N GLY A 22 0.72 10.45 -4.16
CA GLY A 22 1.06 10.29 -2.74
C GLY A 22 2.21 9.32 -2.47
N ILE A 23 2.00 8.37 -1.57
CA ILE A 23 3.04 7.40 -1.17
C ILE A 23 3.50 6.54 -2.35
N GLY A 24 2.60 6.20 -3.29
CA GLY A 24 2.93 5.38 -4.46
C GLY A 24 3.95 6.04 -5.40
N VAL A 25 3.83 7.33 -5.62
CA VAL A 25 4.82 8.12 -6.39
C VAL A 25 6.18 8.09 -5.71
N GLU A 26 6.21 8.34 -4.41
CA GLU A 26 7.47 8.36 -3.65
C GLU A 26 8.11 6.95 -3.55
N LEU A 27 7.29 5.90 -3.43
CA LEU A 27 7.80 4.52 -3.52
C LEU A 27 8.44 4.26 -4.88
N ALA A 28 7.80 4.69 -5.98
CA ALA A 28 8.37 4.55 -7.32
C ALA A 28 9.72 5.26 -7.45
N ARG A 29 9.82 6.51 -6.96
CA ARG A 29 11.08 7.27 -6.92
C ARG A 29 12.17 6.54 -6.14
N VAL A 30 11.84 6.07 -4.93
CA VAL A 30 12.79 5.38 -4.05
C VAL A 30 13.29 4.08 -4.67
N PHE A 31 12.39 3.24 -5.21
CA PHE A 31 12.83 2.00 -5.87
C PHE A 31 13.67 2.30 -7.12
N ALA A 32 13.32 3.31 -7.93
CA ALA A 32 14.11 3.74 -9.09
C ALA A 32 15.52 4.20 -8.70
N GLN A 33 15.65 5.02 -7.65
CA GLN A 33 16.93 5.50 -7.11
C GLN A 33 17.86 4.36 -6.66
N HIS A 34 17.29 3.22 -6.28
CA HIS A 34 18.05 2.01 -5.92
C HIS A 34 18.24 1.04 -7.10
N GLY A 35 17.99 1.49 -8.32
CA GLY A 35 18.29 0.74 -9.55
C GLY A 35 17.25 -0.31 -9.94
N HIS A 36 16.08 -0.36 -9.29
CA HIS A 36 15.01 -1.27 -9.68
C HIS A 36 14.38 -0.87 -11.03
N ARG A 37 14.04 -1.86 -11.85
CA ARG A 37 13.11 -1.68 -12.97
C ARG A 37 11.70 -1.63 -12.43
N LEU A 38 10.85 -0.74 -12.94
CA LEU A 38 9.51 -0.53 -12.39
C LEU A 38 8.42 -0.87 -13.38
N ALA A 39 7.30 -1.35 -12.83
CA ALA A 39 6.00 -1.36 -13.48
C ALA A 39 5.01 -0.57 -12.60
N LEU A 40 4.47 0.51 -13.15
CA LEU A 40 3.60 1.45 -12.45
C LEU A 40 2.15 1.20 -12.83
N VAL A 41 1.28 0.96 -11.85
CA VAL A 41 -0.12 0.63 -12.09
C VAL A 41 -1.04 1.64 -11.42
N ALA A 42 -1.93 2.25 -12.17
CA ALA A 42 -3.05 3.09 -11.69
C ALA A 42 -4.05 3.35 -12.83
N ARG A 43 -5.14 4.07 -12.53
CA ARG A 43 -6.15 4.47 -13.51
C ARG A 43 -5.79 5.73 -14.31
N ARG A 44 -4.98 6.63 -13.72
CA ARG A 44 -4.63 7.95 -14.31
C ARG A 44 -3.39 7.81 -15.18
N GLU A 45 -3.60 7.59 -16.47
CA GLU A 45 -2.53 7.34 -17.43
C GLU A 45 -1.58 8.52 -17.57
N ASP A 46 -2.10 9.73 -17.66
CA ASP A 46 -1.35 10.98 -17.75
C ASP A 46 -0.30 11.10 -16.64
N ARG A 47 -0.72 10.83 -15.40
CA ARG A 47 0.17 10.90 -14.23
C ARG A 47 1.18 9.77 -14.19
N LEU A 48 0.80 8.55 -14.62
CA LEU A 48 1.74 7.45 -14.72
C LEU A 48 2.81 7.72 -15.77
N ARG A 49 2.44 8.26 -16.93
CA ARG A 49 3.37 8.64 -17.99
C ARG A 49 4.32 9.76 -17.54
N ALA A 50 3.80 10.80 -16.90
CA ALA A 50 4.63 11.89 -16.35
C ALA A 50 5.65 11.37 -15.33
N LEU A 51 5.24 10.48 -14.40
CA LEU A 51 6.17 9.86 -13.45
C LEU A 51 7.19 8.95 -14.15
N ALA A 52 6.78 8.21 -15.18
CA ALA A 52 7.68 7.35 -15.94
C ALA A 52 8.74 8.18 -16.71
N ASP A 53 8.35 9.33 -17.26
CA ASP A 53 9.27 10.26 -17.93
C ASP A 53 10.24 10.93 -16.94
N GLU A 54 9.74 11.36 -15.77
CA GLU A 54 10.58 11.87 -14.67
C GLU A 54 11.64 10.86 -14.24
N ILE A 55 11.23 9.60 -14.02
CA ILE A 55 12.15 8.53 -13.62
C ILE A 55 13.15 8.23 -14.75
N ALA A 56 12.71 8.21 -16.01
CA ALA A 56 13.57 7.95 -17.14
C ALA A 56 14.66 9.03 -17.32
N ALA A 57 14.35 10.27 -16.95
CA ALA A 57 15.32 11.38 -17.01
C ALA A 57 16.46 11.24 -15.97
N THR A 58 16.21 10.54 -14.86
CA THR A 58 17.19 10.37 -13.77
C THR A 58 17.79 8.95 -13.72
N SER A 59 17.08 7.97 -14.28
CA SER A 59 17.54 6.59 -14.40
C SER A 59 17.50 6.20 -15.88
N SER A 60 18.48 5.49 -16.42
CA SER A 60 18.49 5.06 -17.84
C SER A 60 17.36 4.08 -18.22
N ARG A 61 16.33 3.90 -17.39
CA ARG A 61 15.28 2.89 -17.55
C ARG A 61 13.90 3.49 -17.34
N ARG A 62 13.14 3.63 -18.43
CA ARG A 62 11.75 4.06 -18.37
C ARG A 62 10.87 2.95 -17.75
N PRO A 63 10.05 3.26 -16.73
CA PRO A 63 9.09 2.32 -16.16
C PRO A 63 8.05 1.83 -17.18
N ILE A 64 7.62 0.58 -17.02
CA ILE A 64 6.42 0.04 -17.69
C ILE A 64 5.20 0.74 -17.08
N VAL A 65 4.33 1.29 -17.93
CA VAL A 65 3.07 1.91 -17.51
C VAL A 65 1.92 0.95 -17.81
N ILE A 66 1.16 0.60 -16.79
CA ILE A 66 -0.02 -0.27 -16.90
C ILE A 66 -1.23 0.51 -16.39
N VAL A 67 -2.14 0.83 -17.29
CA VAL A 67 -3.41 1.51 -16.93
C VAL A 67 -4.45 0.44 -16.61
N ASP A 68 -4.84 0.35 -15.34
CA ASP A 68 -5.82 -0.65 -14.88
C ASP A 68 -6.66 -0.12 -13.72
N ASP A 69 -7.94 -0.50 -13.69
CA ASP A 69 -8.80 -0.32 -12.53
C ASP A 69 -8.75 -1.56 -11.64
N LEU A 70 -7.91 -1.48 -10.63
CA LEU A 70 -7.68 -2.53 -9.64
C LEU A 70 -8.90 -2.86 -8.77
N GLY A 71 -9.98 -2.06 -8.83
CA GLY A 71 -11.26 -2.37 -8.21
C GLY A 71 -12.02 -3.49 -8.91
N GLN A 72 -11.69 -3.76 -10.18
CA GLN A 72 -12.32 -4.82 -10.97
C GLN A 72 -11.68 -6.18 -10.67
N ALA A 73 -12.48 -7.26 -10.73
CA ALA A 73 -12.01 -8.62 -10.55
C ALA A 73 -10.95 -9.01 -11.61
N GLY A 74 -10.04 -9.92 -11.27
CA GLY A 74 -9.02 -10.44 -12.18
C GLY A 74 -7.85 -9.46 -12.44
N ALA A 75 -7.61 -8.51 -11.55
CA ALA A 75 -6.52 -7.55 -11.66
C ALA A 75 -5.16 -8.22 -11.81
N ALA A 76 -4.88 -9.28 -11.07
CA ALA A 76 -3.60 -9.98 -11.14
C ALA A 76 -3.37 -10.64 -12.52
N ALA A 77 -4.42 -11.21 -13.12
CA ALA A 77 -4.32 -11.81 -14.46
C ALA A 77 -4.04 -10.74 -15.52
N ARG A 78 -4.75 -9.59 -15.48
CA ARG A 78 -4.52 -8.49 -16.43
C ARG A 78 -3.11 -7.90 -16.29
N ILE A 79 -2.65 -7.68 -15.05
CA ILE A 79 -1.29 -7.19 -14.79
C ILE A 79 -0.25 -8.21 -15.23
N GLY A 80 -0.44 -9.49 -14.92
CA GLY A 80 0.46 -10.55 -15.35
C GLY A 80 0.61 -10.62 -16.85
N ALA A 81 -0.49 -10.55 -17.59
CA ALA A 81 -0.48 -10.51 -19.05
C ALA A 81 0.24 -9.26 -19.60
N ALA A 82 -0.01 -8.09 -19.01
CA ALA A 82 0.66 -6.85 -19.39
C ALA A 82 2.18 -6.93 -19.14
N LEU A 83 2.61 -7.48 -18.03
CA LEU A 83 4.04 -7.67 -17.73
C LEU A 83 4.69 -8.66 -18.70
N ALA A 84 4.03 -9.79 -18.96
CA ALA A 84 4.51 -10.80 -19.90
C ALA A 84 4.70 -10.24 -21.32
N ALA A 85 3.78 -9.38 -21.79
CA ALA A 85 3.91 -8.68 -23.07
C ALA A 85 5.16 -7.78 -23.13
N HIS A 86 5.68 -7.34 -22.00
CA HIS A 86 6.94 -6.59 -21.89
C HIS A 86 8.16 -7.47 -21.59
N GLY A 87 8.00 -8.80 -21.60
CA GLY A 87 9.07 -9.73 -21.21
C GLY A 87 9.54 -9.52 -19.77
N ALA A 88 8.60 -9.27 -18.85
CA ALA A 88 8.88 -8.94 -17.46
C ALA A 88 8.03 -9.76 -16.49
N GLU A 89 8.53 -9.94 -15.27
CA GLU A 89 7.79 -10.55 -14.16
C GLU A 89 8.17 -9.91 -12.82
N PRO A 90 7.31 -9.96 -11.78
CA PRO A 90 7.57 -9.27 -10.53
C PRO A 90 8.70 -9.90 -9.72
N GLN A 91 9.71 -9.10 -9.36
CA GLN A 91 10.62 -9.37 -8.26
C GLN A 91 10.09 -8.81 -6.94
N TYR A 92 9.47 -7.64 -6.98
CA TYR A 92 8.78 -7.07 -5.82
C TYR A 92 7.36 -6.67 -6.20
N VAL A 93 6.43 -6.88 -5.26
CA VAL A 93 5.05 -6.39 -5.36
C VAL A 93 4.81 -5.39 -4.25
N VAL A 94 4.50 -4.14 -4.63
CA VAL A 94 4.17 -3.05 -3.73
C VAL A 94 2.68 -2.75 -3.84
N ASN A 95 1.89 -3.32 -2.94
CA ASN A 95 0.45 -3.13 -2.84
C ASN A 95 0.17 -1.83 -2.09
N ASN A 96 0.18 -0.71 -2.82
CA ASN A 96 -0.06 0.62 -2.27
C ASN A 96 -1.45 1.18 -2.64
N ALA A 97 -2.05 0.71 -3.73
CA ALA A 97 -3.39 1.15 -4.13
C ALA A 97 -4.41 0.95 -3.01
N GLY A 98 -5.21 1.96 -2.75
CA GLY A 98 -6.25 1.92 -1.73
C GLY A 98 -6.88 3.28 -1.50
N PHE A 99 -8.03 3.30 -0.86
CA PHE A 99 -8.66 4.52 -0.41
C PHE A 99 -9.37 4.34 0.93
N GLY A 100 -9.78 5.43 1.53
CA GLY A 100 -10.52 5.47 2.78
C GLY A 100 -11.78 6.31 2.66
N LEU A 101 -12.74 6.05 3.54
CA LEU A 101 -13.96 6.82 3.68
C LEU A 101 -14.14 7.23 5.15
N VAL A 102 -14.42 8.50 5.38
CA VAL A 102 -14.75 9.06 6.71
C VAL A 102 -16.24 9.30 6.79
N GLY A 103 -16.87 8.80 7.81
CA GLY A 103 -18.30 8.89 8.08
C GLY A 103 -18.83 7.62 8.75
N PRO A 104 -19.98 7.66 9.46
CA PRO A 104 -20.63 6.46 9.97
C PRO A 104 -20.95 5.49 8.83
N ALA A 105 -20.71 4.21 9.03
CA ALA A 105 -20.96 3.19 8.01
C ALA A 105 -22.43 3.18 7.53
N ILE A 106 -23.37 3.46 8.43
CA ILE A 106 -24.81 3.44 8.13
C ILE A 106 -25.30 4.61 7.25
N VAL A 107 -24.50 5.70 7.11
CA VAL A 107 -24.86 6.88 6.30
C VAL A 107 -23.98 7.06 5.08
N ARG A 108 -22.94 6.24 4.95
CA ARG A 108 -22.10 6.22 3.75
C ARG A 108 -22.69 5.31 2.69
N ASP A 109 -22.46 5.67 1.45
CA ASP A 109 -22.85 4.83 0.32
C ASP A 109 -22.29 3.41 0.50
N ARG A 110 -23.17 2.42 0.34
CA ARG A 110 -22.81 1.00 0.55
C ARG A 110 -21.84 0.51 -0.52
N ASP A 111 -22.06 0.90 -1.77
CA ASP A 111 -21.27 0.40 -2.89
C ASP A 111 -19.86 0.99 -2.88
N GLU A 112 -19.70 2.26 -2.45
CA GLU A 112 -18.36 2.82 -2.18
C GLU A 112 -17.63 2.06 -1.05
N GLN A 113 -18.33 1.62 -0.01
CA GLN A 113 -17.74 0.85 1.08
C GLN A 113 -17.32 -0.55 0.61
N LEU A 114 -18.11 -1.20 -0.23
CA LEU A 114 -17.78 -2.50 -0.83
C LEU A 114 -16.61 -2.36 -1.81
N ALA A 115 -16.59 -1.33 -2.66
CA ALA A 115 -15.47 -1.04 -3.54
C ALA A 115 -14.16 -0.79 -2.76
N MET A 116 -14.24 -0.21 -1.55
CA MET A 116 -13.08 -0.06 -0.66
C MET A 116 -12.58 -1.43 -0.16
N ILE A 117 -13.45 -2.37 0.16
CA ILE A 117 -13.07 -3.74 0.53
C ILE A 117 -12.44 -4.43 -0.68
N ASP A 118 -13.03 -4.30 -1.85
CA ASP A 118 -12.50 -4.89 -3.08
C ASP A 118 -11.07 -4.44 -3.37
N LEU A 119 -10.82 -3.13 -3.33
CA LEU A 119 -9.48 -2.62 -3.61
C LEU A 119 -8.49 -2.89 -2.47
N ASN A 120 -8.87 -2.56 -1.21
CA ASN A 120 -7.95 -2.61 -0.08
C ASN A 120 -7.67 -4.03 0.43
N VAL A 121 -8.58 -4.98 0.16
CA VAL A 121 -8.52 -6.36 0.68
C VAL A 121 -8.40 -7.37 -0.45
N ARG A 122 -9.45 -7.52 -1.28
CA ARG A 122 -9.48 -8.56 -2.31
C ARG A 122 -8.32 -8.43 -3.30
N THR A 123 -8.18 -7.27 -3.92
CA THR A 123 -7.11 -7.04 -4.92
C THR A 123 -5.71 -7.13 -4.31
N LEU A 124 -5.51 -6.58 -3.10
CA LEU A 124 -4.24 -6.70 -2.40
C LEU A 124 -3.89 -8.18 -2.14
N THR A 125 -4.87 -8.98 -1.71
CA THR A 125 -4.68 -10.42 -1.49
C THR A 125 -4.38 -11.14 -2.79
N GLU A 126 -5.15 -10.88 -3.85
CA GLU A 126 -4.97 -11.45 -5.18
C GLU A 126 -3.55 -11.18 -5.70
N LEU A 127 -3.09 -9.94 -5.69
CA LEU A 127 -1.75 -9.56 -6.15
C LEU A 127 -0.63 -10.15 -5.27
N SER A 128 -0.85 -10.25 -3.96
CA SER A 128 0.13 -10.85 -3.05
C SER A 128 0.35 -12.34 -3.31
N LEU A 129 -0.68 -13.05 -3.77
CA LEU A 129 -0.63 -14.50 -3.97
C LEU A 129 -0.28 -14.89 -5.41
N ALA A 130 -0.69 -14.10 -6.39
CA ALA A 130 -0.56 -14.44 -7.81
C ALA A 130 0.91 -14.57 -8.29
N PHE A 131 1.83 -13.84 -7.68
CA PHE A 131 3.22 -13.76 -8.14
C PHE A 131 4.23 -14.46 -7.24
N VAL A 132 3.77 -15.33 -6.34
CA VAL A 132 4.64 -15.99 -5.33
C VAL A 132 5.79 -16.78 -5.97
N ASP A 133 5.57 -17.44 -7.11
CA ASP A 133 6.62 -18.21 -7.79
C ASP A 133 7.70 -17.30 -8.40
N SER A 134 7.31 -16.22 -9.04
CA SER A 134 8.23 -15.20 -9.56
C SER A 134 9.02 -14.52 -8.43
N LEU A 135 8.33 -14.17 -7.32
CA LEU A 135 8.99 -13.58 -6.15
C LEU A 135 10.02 -14.52 -5.54
N ALA A 136 9.74 -15.82 -5.47
CA ALA A 136 10.68 -16.84 -4.98
C ALA A 136 11.89 -16.98 -5.92
N HIS A 137 11.63 -17.06 -7.24
CA HIS A 137 12.65 -17.16 -8.26
C HIS A 137 13.68 -16.01 -8.17
N HIS A 138 13.19 -14.78 -8.01
CA HIS A 138 14.04 -13.60 -7.93
C HIS A 138 14.48 -13.21 -6.51
N LYS A 139 14.20 -14.03 -5.48
CA LYS A 139 14.50 -13.74 -4.06
C LYS A 139 13.97 -12.36 -3.64
N GLY A 140 12.78 -12.05 -4.08
CA GLY A 140 12.15 -10.74 -3.95
C GLY A 140 11.28 -10.58 -2.70
N GLY A 141 10.18 -9.84 -2.84
CA GLY A 141 9.30 -9.63 -1.69
C GLY A 141 8.03 -8.83 -1.97
N ILE A 142 7.24 -8.68 -0.92
CA ILE A 142 5.94 -7.98 -0.92
C ILE A 142 5.99 -6.84 0.10
N LEU A 143 5.59 -5.65 -0.31
CA LEU A 143 5.33 -4.51 0.56
C LEU A 143 3.84 -4.17 0.51
N ASN A 144 3.10 -4.51 1.56
CA ASN A 144 1.70 -4.13 1.69
C ASN A 144 1.56 -2.81 2.46
N VAL A 145 0.89 -1.82 1.88
CA VAL A 145 0.67 -0.54 2.55
C VAL A 145 -0.59 -0.62 3.43
N GLY A 146 -0.34 -0.87 4.70
CA GLY A 146 -1.30 -0.83 5.78
C GLY A 146 -1.60 0.60 6.26
N SER A 147 -1.74 0.75 7.57
CA SER A 147 -1.89 2.04 8.29
C SER A 147 -1.80 1.80 9.80
N VAL A 148 -1.47 2.82 10.57
CA VAL A 148 -1.69 2.80 12.05
C VAL A 148 -3.16 2.54 12.40
N ALA A 149 -4.09 2.82 11.50
CA ALA A 149 -5.51 2.49 11.64
C ALA A 149 -5.77 0.98 11.77
N GLY A 150 -4.87 0.12 11.27
CA GLY A 150 -4.98 -1.34 11.40
C GLY A 150 -4.84 -1.87 12.84
N PHE A 151 -4.29 -1.08 13.76
CA PHE A 151 -4.07 -1.51 15.14
C PHE A 151 -5.28 -1.29 16.07
N LEU A 152 -6.32 -0.60 15.63
CA LEU A 152 -7.45 -0.23 16.49
C LEU A 152 -8.77 -0.15 15.71
N PRO A 153 -9.93 -0.31 16.38
CA PRO A 153 -11.21 -0.07 15.75
C PRO A 153 -11.45 1.44 15.54
N GLY A 154 -12.06 1.81 14.41
CA GLY A 154 -12.29 3.19 14.03
C GLY A 154 -13.76 3.57 13.87
N PRO A 155 -14.50 3.91 14.99
CA PRO A 155 -15.82 4.49 14.86
C PRO A 155 -15.81 5.70 13.93
N GLY A 156 -16.71 5.74 12.95
CA GLY A 156 -16.75 6.80 11.93
C GLY A 156 -15.82 6.61 10.73
N SER A 157 -15.20 5.44 10.61
CA SER A 157 -14.48 4.95 9.43
C SER A 157 -14.34 3.42 9.54
N ALA A 158 -15.41 2.77 9.98
CA ALA A 158 -15.38 1.36 10.41
C ALA A 158 -14.80 0.43 9.36
N VAL A 159 -15.27 0.53 8.11
CA VAL A 159 -14.82 -0.33 7.01
C VAL A 159 -13.34 -0.07 6.69
N TYR A 160 -12.90 1.19 6.61
CA TYR A 160 -11.49 1.50 6.37
C TYR A 160 -10.55 0.88 7.42
N TYR A 161 -10.86 1.08 8.71
CA TYR A 161 -10.06 0.51 9.80
C TYR A 161 -10.04 -1.02 9.74
N ALA A 162 -11.20 -1.65 9.43
CA ALA A 162 -11.29 -3.09 9.25
C ALA A 162 -10.44 -3.59 8.08
N THR A 163 -10.45 -2.88 6.92
CA THR A 163 -9.58 -3.24 5.79
C THR A 163 -8.10 -3.15 6.15
N LYS A 164 -7.69 -2.13 6.92
CA LYS A 164 -6.29 -1.98 7.34
C LYS A 164 -5.88 -2.95 8.43
N ALA A 165 -6.81 -3.39 9.29
CA ALA A 165 -6.59 -4.48 10.23
C ALA A 165 -6.40 -5.83 9.50
N PHE A 166 -7.19 -6.08 8.45
CA PHE A 166 -6.98 -7.24 7.58
C PHE A 166 -5.58 -7.21 6.97
N VAL A 167 -5.19 -6.10 6.34
CA VAL A 167 -3.86 -5.97 5.69
C VAL A 167 -2.73 -6.22 6.68
N LEU A 168 -2.83 -5.70 7.91
CA LEU A 168 -1.84 -5.92 8.97
C LEU A 168 -1.73 -7.40 9.30
N SER A 169 -2.85 -8.04 9.68
CA SER A 169 -2.89 -9.46 10.08
C SER A 169 -2.47 -10.39 8.95
N PHE A 170 -2.99 -10.18 7.74
CA PHE A 170 -2.65 -10.94 6.55
C PHE A 170 -1.15 -10.89 6.23
N SER A 171 -0.58 -9.69 6.25
CA SER A 171 0.85 -9.50 5.92
C SER A 171 1.77 -10.13 6.98
N GLU A 172 1.39 -10.07 8.27
CA GLU A 172 2.18 -10.69 9.35
C GLU A 172 2.15 -12.22 9.25
N ALA A 173 1.00 -12.82 8.90
CA ALA A 173 0.90 -14.25 8.65
C ALA A 173 1.71 -14.65 7.41
N LEU A 174 1.50 -13.94 6.30
CA LEU A 174 2.18 -14.22 5.03
C LEU A 174 3.71 -14.07 5.13
N HIS A 175 4.19 -13.16 5.98
CA HIS A 175 5.63 -13.05 6.29
C HIS A 175 6.21 -14.38 6.79
N SER A 176 5.53 -15.06 7.70
CA SER A 176 5.97 -16.34 8.26
C SER A 176 5.80 -17.49 7.26
N GLU A 177 4.71 -17.50 6.49
CA GLU A 177 4.40 -18.55 5.52
C GLU A 177 5.36 -18.54 4.32
N LEU A 178 5.80 -17.36 3.87
CA LEU A 178 6.67 -17.22 2.69
C LEU A 178 8.17 -17.13 3.03
N ALA A 179 8.53 -16.98 4.30
CA ALA A 179 9.93 -16.97 4.72
C ALA A 179 10.72 -18.23 4.29
N PRO A 180 10.17 -19.47 4.37
CA PRO A 180 10.86 -20.66 3.88
C PRO A 180 11.15 -20.66 2.36
N ARG A 181 10.38 -19.86 1.60
CA ARG A 181 10.60 -19.66 0.15
C ARG A 181 11.57 -18.52 -0.17
N GLY A 182 12.16 -17.88 0.85
CA GLY A 182 13.08 -16.75 0.69
C GLY A 182 12.41 -15.42 0.31
N ILE A 183 11.08 -15.34 0.40
CA ILE A 183 10.31 -14.14 0.05
C ILE A 183 10.17 -13.25 1.28
N LYS A 184 10.55 -11.97 1.14
CA LYS A 184 10.36 -10.97 2.19
C LYS A 184 8.95 -10.40 2.12
N VAL A 185 8.19 -10.47 3.20
CA VAL A 185 6.89 -9.79 3.28
C VAL A 185 6.92 -8.75 4.38
N SER A 186 6.55 -7.52 4.05
CA SER A 186 6.51 -6.40 4.99
C SER A 186 5.18 -5.67 4.91
N VAL A 187 4.66 -5.26 6.07
CA VAL A 187 3.55 -4.31 6.12
C VAL A 187 4.04 -2.94 6.55
N LEU A 188 3.79 -1.94 5.71
CA LEU A 188 4.09 -0.54 6.00
C LEU A 188 2.85 0.11 6.63
N CYS A 189 2.95 0.55 7.87
CA CYS A 189 1.86 1.14 8.64
C CYS A 189 2.13 2.63 8.90
N PRO A 190 1.92 3.52 7.93
CA PRO A 190 2.11 4.94 8.12
C PRO A 190 1.05 5.53 9.07
N GLY A 191 1.43 6.59 9.77
CA GLY A 191 0.49 7.54 10.37
C GLY A 191 -0.17 8.42 9.30
N PRO A 192 -0.74 9.56 9.68
CA PRO A 192 -1.28 10.53 8.74
C PRO A 192 -0.19 11.06 7.79
N VAL A 193 -0.49 11.04 6.49
CA VAL A 193 0.39 11.57 5.44
C VAL A 193 -0.43 12.57 4.63
N PRO A 194 0.01 13.82 4.43
CA PRO A 194 -0.70 14.83 3.64
C PRO A 194 -0.59 14.46 2.15
N THR A 195 -1.63 13.87 1.63
CA THR A 195 -1.76 13.41 0.24
C THR A 195 -3.20 13.54 -0.23
N GLU A 196 -3.46 13.44 -1.52
CA GLU A 196 -4.83 13.38 -2.09
C GLU A 196 -5.73 12.32 -1.44
N PHE A 197 -5.15 11.34 -0.75
CA PHE A 197 -5.89 10.32 0.01
C PHE A 197 -6.80 10.94 1.07
N ALA A 198 -6.34 11.98 1.76
CA ALA A 198 -7.11 12.64 2.80
C ALA A 198 -8.34 13.38 2.22
N GLU A 199 -8.15 14.07 1.11
CA GLU A 199 -9.21 14.78 0.40
C GLU A 199 -10.27 13.78 -0.11
N ARG A 200 -9.83 12.70 -0.76
CA ARG A 200 -10.72 11.63 -1.23
C ARG A 200 -11.49 10.95 -0.10
N ALA A 201 -10.85 10.78 1.07
CA ALA A 201 -11.51 10.22 2.25
C ALA A 201 -12.56 11.15 2.86
N GLY A 202 -12.63 12.43 2.42
CA GLY A 202 -13.53 13.44 2.97
C GLY A 202 -13.01 14.05 4.28
N VAL A 203 -11.71 14.03 4.52
CA VAL A 203 -11.07 14.67 5.67
C VAL A 203 -10.87 16.15 5.37
N LYS A 204 -11.76 17.02 5.89
CA LYS A 204 -11.58 18.47 5.87
C LYS A 204 -10.83 18.90 7.13
N GLY A 205 -9.82 19.75 7.00
CA GLY A 205 -9.07 20.34 8.13
C GLY A 205 -8.14 19.34 8.85
N GLY A 206 -6.84 19.45 8.66
CA GLY A 206 -5.72 18.79 9.36
C GLY A 206 -5.88 17.34 9.82
N LEU A 207 -5.01 16.47 9.36
CA LEU A 207 -5.11 15.02 9.61
C LEU A 207 -4.78 14.59 11.04
N ALA A 208 -3.86 15.29 11.74
CA ALA A 208 -3.41 14.96 13.10
C ALA A 208 -2.42 16.02 13.64
N PRO A 209 -2.03 15.95 14.94
CA PRO A 209 -0.92 16.72 15.46
C PRO A 209 0.36 16.48 14.64
N GLY A 210 1.15 17.54 14.42
CA GLY A 210 2.35 17.50 13.55
C GLY A 210 3.35 16.39 13.87
N LEU A 211 3.46 15.97 15.13
CA LEU A 211 4.34 14.87 15.58
C LEU A 211 3.96 13.49 14.98
N LEU A 212 2.71 13.28 14.58
CA LEU A 212 2.24 12.02 13.98
C LEU A 212 2.25 12.07 12.45
N THR A 213 2.36 13.28 11.88
CA THR A 213 2.31 13.49 10.43
C THR A 213 3.71 13.32 9.84
N GLN A 214 3.80 12.62 8.71
CA GLN A 214 5.06 12.43 8.00
C GLN A 214 4.89 12.74 6.52
N SER A 215 6.00 13.11 5.85
CA SER A 215 6.00 13.26 4.40
C SER A 215 5.88 11.89 3.70
N ALA A 216 5.28 11.88 2.52
CA ALA A 216 5.18 10.68 1.69
C ALA A 216 6.57 10.10 1.37
N ALA A 217 7.57 10.96 1.14
CA ALA A 217 8.95 10.58 0.88
C ALA A 217 9.59 9.86 2.08
N ALA A 218 9.42 10.39 3.31
CA ALA A 218 9.94 9.74 4.52
C ALA A 218 9.29 8.36 4.76
N VAL A 219 7.99 8.25 4.49
CA VAL A 219 7.24 6.99 4.59
C VAL A 219 7.74 5.98 3.55
N ALA A 220 7.92 6.40 2.30
CA ALA A 220 8.43 5.56 1.21
C ALA A 220 9.85 5.04 1.51
N GLN A 221 10.73 5.91 1.98
CA GLN A 221 12.10 5.54 2.39
C GLN A 221 12.09 4.51 3.55
N ALA A 222 11.21 4.71 4.53
CA ALA A 222 11.08 3.74 5.63
C ALA A 222 10.54 2.39 5.12
N GLY A 223 9.55 2.41 4.21
CA GLY A 223 8.98 1.22 3.58
C GLY A 223 10.03 0.42 2.81
N TYR A 224 10.78 1.09 1.93
CA TYR A 224 11.86 0.47 1.17
C TYR A 224 12.91 -0.17 2.08
N ARG A 225 13.48 0.62 3.01
CA ARG A 225 14.52 0.12 3.92
C ARG A 225 14.02 -1.05 4.77
N GLY A 226 12.78 -0.98 5.25
CA GLY A 226 12.20 -2.05 6.04
C GLY A 226 12.02 -3.34 5.24
N LEU A 227 11.50 -3.26 4.01
CA LEU A 227 11.36 -4.40 3.10
C LEU A 227 12.73 -5.03 2.79
N MET A 228 13.72 -4.22 2.42
CA MET A 228 15.06 -4.75 2.11
C MET A 228 15.69 -5.49 3.30
N ARG A 229 15.43 -5.03 4.53
CA ARG A 229 15.87 -5.69 5.78
C ARG A 229 14.99 -6.86 6.22
N GLY A 230 13.90 -7.17 5.51
CA GLY A 230 12.95 -8.22 5.89
C GLY A 230 12.17 -7.92 7.18
N GLN A 231 11.95 -6.65 7.50
CA GLN A 231 11.15 -6.27 8.67
C GLN A 231 9.67 -6.61 8.44
N ARG A 232 9.08 -7.40 9.34
CA ARG A 232 7.66 -7.80 9.26
C ARG A 232 6.72 -6.59 9.26
N THR A 233 6.85 -5.72 10.27
CA THR A 233 5.97 -4.55 10.46
C THR A 233 6.80 -3.28 10.53
N ILE A 234 6.52 -2.34 9.65
CA ILE A 234 7.24 -1.06 9.51
C ILE A 234 6.29 0.07 9.92
N VAL A 235 6.54 0.69 11.06
CA VAL A 235 5.80 1.88 11.52
C VAL A 235 6.74 3.08 11.45
N PRO A 236 6.59 3.97 10.44
CA PRO A 236 7.42 5.16 10.33
C PRO A 236 7.14 6.16 11.47
N GLY A 237 8.20 6.79 11.99
CA GLY A 237 8.12 7.81 13.05
C GLY A 237 8.01 7.25 14.46
N LEU A 238 8.81 7.83 15.37
CA LEU A 238 8.85 7.37 16.75
C LEU A 238 7.52 7.56 17.47
N ALA A 239 6.84 8.69 17.26
CA ALA A 239 5.53 8.96 17.85
C ALA A 239 4.48 7.92 17.41
N ASN A 240 4.45 7.54 16.14
CA ASN A 240 3.55 6.50 15.62
C ASN A 240 3.88 5.12 16.23
N LYS A 241 5.17 4.79 16.41
CA LYS A 241 5.59 3.55 17.09
C LYS A 241 5.10 3.50 18.54
N LEU A 242 5.27 4.59 19.28
CA LEU A 242 4.80 4.67 20.65
C LEU A 242 3.28 4.55 20.75
N VAL A 243 2.55 5.20 19.86
CA VAL A 243 1.08 5.08 19.79
C VAL A 243 0.66 3.63 19.49
N THR A 244 1.26 2.98 18.52
CA THR A 244 0.91 1.59 18.19
C THR A 244 1.27 0.61 19.31
N LEU A 245 2.34 0.87 20.06
CA LEU A 245 2.69 0.07 21.25
C LEU A 245 1.68 0.30 22.37
N ALA A 246 1.33 1.56 22.67
CA ALA A 246 0.36 1.90 23.70
C ALA A 246 -1.03 1.28 23.42
N ILE A 247 -1.46 1.25 22.16
CA ILE A 247 -2.74 0.64 21.76
C ILE A 247 -2.81 -0.85 22.16
N ARG A 248 -1.70 -1.57 22.20
CA ARG A 248 -1.68 -3.01 22.55
C ARG A 248 -2.02 -3.28 24.01
N VAL A 249 -1.78 -2.32 24.90
CA VAL A 249 -1.98 -2.48 26.35
C VAL A 249 -3.20 -1.74 26.88
N VAL A 250 -3.77 -0.80 26.10
CA VAL A 250 -4.95 -0.04 26.50
C VAL A 250 -6.24 -0.87 26.28
N PRO A 251 -7.12 -0.99 27.30
CA PRO A 251 -8.37 -1.70 27.15
C PRO A 251 -9.21 -1.22 25.97
N ARG A 252 -9.71 -2.13 25.15
CA ARG A 252 -10.41 -1.85 23.88
C ARG A 252 -11.60 -0.90 24.06
N ARG A 253 -12.31 -0.98 25.20
CA ARG A 253 -13.41 -0.06 25.52
C ARG A 253 -12.96 1.42 25.64
N ARG A 254 -11.76 1.67 26.20
CA ARG A 254 -11.20 3.02 26.31
C ARG A 254 -10.77 3.56 24.95
N LEU A 255 -10.17 2.71 24.12
CA LEU A 255 -9.79 3.06 22.73
C LEU A 255 -11.03 3.45 21.92
N LEU A 256 -12.10 2.66 21.97
CA LEU A 256 -13.36 2.95 21.27
C LEU A 256 -13.94 4.30 21.66
N ARG A 257 -13.97 4.62 22.98
CA ARG A 257 -14.46 5.92 23.47
C ARG A 257 -13.58 7.07 22.99
N ALA A 258 -12.25 6.93 23.07
CA ALA A 258 -11.30 7.96 22.66
C ALA A 258 -11.36 8.25 21.14
N VAL A 259 -11.41 7.21 20.31
CA VAL A 259 -11.50 7.35 18.86
C VAL A 259 -12.90 7.90 18.46
N GLY A 260 -13.96 7.39 19.07
CA GLY A 260 -15.34 7.83 18.80
C GLY A 260 -15.56 9.30 19.13
N SER A 261 -15.14 9.75 20.32
CA SER A 261 -15.26 11.15 20.74
C SER A 261 -14.47 12.11 19.84
N ARG A 262 -13.26 11.71 19.41
CA ARG A 262 -12.45 12.52 18.48
C ARG A 262 -13.15 12.66 17.11
N GLN A 263 -13.72 11.59 16.60
CA GLN A 263 -14.46 11.60 15.32
C GLN A 263 -15.75 12.44 15.40
N SER A 264 -16.49 12.35 16.51
CA SER A 264 -17.70 13.17 16.73
C SER A 264 -17.39 14.68 16.80
N ARG A 265 -16.30 15.06 17.51
CA ARG A 265 -15.83 16.46 17.56
C ARG A 265 -15.42 17.01 16.19
N ARG A 266 -14.74 16.18 15.37
CA ARG A 266 -14.36 16.57 14.01
C ARG A 266 -15.58 16.83 13.12
N ARG A 267 -16.64 16.03 13.27
CA ARG A 267 -17.90 16.23 12.52
C ARG A 267 -18.62 17.50 12.94
N ALA A 268 -18.73 17.74 14.24
CA ALA A 268 -19.33 18.97 14.73
C ALA A 268 -18.61 20.21 14.18
N ALA A 269 -17.28 20.19 14.13
CA ALA A 269 -16.46 21.26 13.56
C ALA A 269 -16.54 21.39 12.02
N GLN A 270 -17.08 20.40 11.32
CA GLN A 270 -17.28 20.43 9.86
C GLN A 270 -18.69 20.88 9.46
N GLN A 271 -19.62 20.88 10.40
CA GLN A 271 -21.02 21.29 10.22
C GLN A 271 -21.29 22.75 10.70
N ALA A 272 -20.36 23.30 11.50
CA ALA A 272 -20.33 24.71 11.91
C ALA A 272 -19.50 25.54 10.90
#